data_9e7cfe95f2cfb60891c521f5fec4308c
#
_entry.id   9e7cfe95f2cfb60891c521f5fec4308c
#
_cell.length_a   1.000
_cell.length_b   1.000
_cell.length_c   1.000
_cell.angle_alpha   90.00
_cell.angle_beta   90.00
_cell.angle_gamma   90.00
#
_symmetry.space_group_name_H-M   'P 1'
#
loop_
_entity.id
_entity.type
_entity.pdbx_description
1 polymer ?
#
loop_
_entity_poly.entity_id
_entity_poly.type
_entity_poly.pdbx_seq_one_letter_code
_entity_poly.pdbx_strand_id
1 'polypeptide(L)'
;VYDRESKCVITFSDTEKGTKEGVSVRIPVQDEAHLRDLLGEEAANKLLEEVELLDGASAEFDLEEVRKGDLTPVCFGSALTNFGVEIFLQNFLKMTTTPLARRADIGIVDPVENEFSAFVFKIQANMNKAHRDRVAFMRICSGRFDASQEVRHVQGNKVMRLSQPQQIMADERKILSEAYAG
;
A
#
# COMPACT_ATOMS: atom_id res chain seq x y z
N VAL A 1 -0.87 -17.55 -12.90
CA VAL A 1 0.26 -16.91 -12.15
C VAL A 1 0.86 -17.92 -11.20
N TYR A 2 2.19 -18.00 -11.15
CA TYR A 2 2.90 -18.78 -10.14
C TYR A 2 3.19 -17.93 -8.91
N ASP A 3 2.71 -18.39 -7.77
CA ASP A 3 2.99 -17.77 -6.46
C ASP A 3 4.20 -18.48 -5.83
N ARG A 4 5.32 -17.76 -5.73
CA ARG A 4 6.59 -18.30 -5.24
C ARG A 4 6.57 -18.61 -3.73
N GLU A 5 5.78 -17.87 -2.94
CA GLU A 5 5.65 -18.09 -1.50
C GLU A 5 4.95 -19.43 -1.21
N SER A 6 3.80 -19.65 -1.84
CA SER A 6 3.00 -20.87 -1.63
C SER A 6 3.39 -22.05 -2.54
N LYS A 7 4.29 -21.82 -3.52
CA LYS A 7 4.67 -22.79 -4.57
C LYS A 7 3.45 -23.33 -5.32
N CYS A 8 2.46 -22.48 -5.57
CA CYS A 8 1.23 -22.83 -6.24
C CYS A 8 1.05 -22.01 -7.53
N VAL A 9 0.48 -22.66 -8.52
CA VAL A 9 -0.06 -22.00 -9.71
C VAL A 9 -1.48 -21.56 -9.41
N ILE A 10 -1.78 -20.29 -9.61
CA ILE A 10 -3.09 -19.69 -9.37
C ILE A 10 -3.70 -19.37 -10.73
N THR A 11 -4.85 -19.97 -11.01
CA THR A 11 -5.66 -19.68 -12.19
C THR A 11 -6.87 -18.86 -11.79
N PHE A 12 -7.40 -18.11 -12.72
CA PHE A 12 -8.55 -17.25 -12.50
C PHE A 12 -9.59 -17.53 -13.59
N SER A 13 -10.86 -17.65 -13.20
CA SER A 13 -11.95 -17.71 -14.17
C SER A 13 -12.21 -16.32 -14.73
N ASP A 14 -12.59 -16.27 -16.01
CA ASP A 14 -13.04 -15.03 -16.62
C ASP A 14 -14.24 -14.46 -15.86
N THR A 15 -14.11 -13.19 -15.43
CA THR A 15 -15.20 -12.45 -14.84
C THR A 15 -15.73 -11.42 -15.82
N GLU A 16 -17.01 -11.42 -16.08
CA GLU A 16 -17.64 -10.38 -16.87
C GLU A 16 -17.44 -9.02 -16.17
N LYS A 17 -16.60 -8.17 -16.78
CA LYS A 17 -16.38 -6.75 -16.45
C LYS A 17 -15.99 -6.42 -14.99
N GLY A 18 -15.29 -7.30 -14.30
CA GLY A 18 -14.72 -6.98 -12.97
C GLY A 18 -15.74 -6.83 -11.83
N THR A 19 -17.01 -7.19 -12.03
CA THR A 19 -18.09 -7.00 -11.04
C THR A 19 -18.27 -8.17 -10.07
N LYS A 20 -17.61 -9.29 -10.30
CA LYS A 20 -17.65 -10.48 -9.42
C LYS A 20 -16.25 -10.95 -9.11
N GLU A 21 -16.05 -11.50 -7.92
CA GLU A 21 -14.83 -12.23 -7.60
C GLU A 21 -14.67 -13.41 -8.56
N GLY A 22 -13.54 -13.44 -9.28
CA GLY A 22 -13.17 -14.59 -10.08
C GLY A 22 -12.83 -15.76 -9.15
N VAL A 23 -13.40 -16.91 -9.40
CA VAL A 23 -13.00 -18.13 -8.68
C VAL A 23 -11.55 -18.42 -9.02
N SER A 24 -10.66 -18.33 -8.03
CA SER A 24 -9.26 -18.72 -8.19
C SER A 24 -9.09 -20.17 -7.74
N VAL A 25 -8.43 -20.96 -8.56
CA VAL A 25 -8.01 -22.32 -8.21
C VAL A 25 -6.52 -22.30 -7.95
N ARG A 26 -6.09 -22.88 -6.83
CA ARG A 26 -4.68 -23.01 -6.46
C ARG A 26 -4.24 -24.46 -6.66
N ILE A 27 -3.24 -24.66 -7.49
CA ILE A 27 -2.71 -25.99 -7.82
C ILE A 27 -1.24 -25.99 -7.41
N PRO A 28 -0.79 -26.89 -6.51
CA PRO A 28 0.62 -27.05 -6.20
C PRO A 28 1.44 -27.29 -7.48
N VAL A 29 2.60 -26.65 -7.61
CA VAL A 29 3.43 -26.82 -8.82
C VAL A 29 3.91 -28.26 -9.02
N GLN A 30 3.96 -29.05 -7.94
CA GLN A 30 4.31 -30.47 -7.98
C GLN A 30 3.19 -31.36 -8.56
N ASP A 31 1.95 -30.86 -8.62
CA ASP A 31 0.82 -31.58 -9.23
C ASP A 31 0.80 -31.35 -10.75
N GLU A 32 1.84 -31.85 -11.41
CA GLU A 32 2.03 -31.68 -12.85
C GLU A 32 0.88 -32.27 -13.68
N ALA A 33 0.29 -33.38 -13.20
CA ALA A 33 -0.81 -34.02 -13.90
C ALA A 33 -2.02 -33.10 -14.00
N HIS A 34 -2.37 -32.45 -12.91
CA HIS A 34 -3.46 -31.48 -12.87
C HIS A 34 -3.15 -30.20 -13.68
N LEU A 35 -1.89 -29.75 -13.62
CA LEU A 35 -1.46 -28.60 -14.44
C LEU A 35 -1.56 -28.91 -15.94
N ARG A 36 -1.16 -30.11 -16.39
CA ARG A 36 -1.28 -30.52 -17.79
C ARG A 36 -2.73 -30.68 -18.23
N ASP A 37 -3.58 -31.22 -17.36
CA ASP A 37 -5.02 -31.34 -17.66
C ASP A 37 -5.68 -29.97 -17.83
N LEU A 38 -5.32 -28.99 -16.99
CA LEU A 38 -5.92 -27.66 -16.98
C LEU A 38 -5.36 -26.74 -18.08
N LEU A 39 -4.04 -26.73 -18.27
CA LEU A 39 -3.34 -25.77 -19.15
C LEU A 39 -3.01 -26.36 -20.53
N GLY A 40 -3.04 -27.68 -20.69
CA GLY A 40 -2.49 -28.41 -21.84
C GLY A 40 -0.99 -28.66 -21.69
N GLU A 41 -0.49 -29.66 -22.41
CA GLU A 41 0.91 -30.14 -22.32
C GLU A 41 1.94 -29.04 -22.59
N GLU A 42 1.77 -28.28 -23.66
CA GLU A 42 2.73 -27.25 -24.09
C GLU A 42 2.86 -26.12 -23.07
N ALA A 43 1.72 -25.59 -22.61
CA ALA A 43 1.72 -24.48 -21.65
C ALA A 43 2.19 -24.92 -20.26
N ALA A 44 1.85 -26.14 -19.84
CA ALA A 44 2.32 -26.70 -18.57
C ALA A 44 3.84 -26.93 -18.58
N ASN A 45 4.39 -27.53 -19.65
CA ASN A 45 5.84 -27.72 -19.76
C ASN A 45 6.61 -26.40 -19.74
N LYS A 46 6.14 -25.42 -20.52
CA LYS A 46 6.74 -24.08 -20.51
C LYS A 46 6.69 -23.43 -19.12
N LEU A 47 5.56 -23.55 -18.43
CA LEU A 47 5.42 -23.02 -17.06
C LEU A 47 6.42 -23.68 -16.09
N LEU A 48 6.58 -25.00 -16.15
CA LEU A 48 7.47 -25.74 -15.28
C LEU A 48 8.95 -25.37 -15.52
N GLU A 49 9.36 -25.24 -16.79
CA GLU A 49 10.70 -24.77 -17.16
C GLU A 49 10.96 -23.34 -16.64
N GLU A 50 9.99 -22.44 -16.81
CA GLU A 50 10.10 -21.05 -16.33
C GLU A 50 10.14 -20.97 -14.80
N VAL A 51 9.40 -21.83 -14.10
CA VAL A 51 9.43 -21.93 -12.63
C VAL A 51 10.79 -22.40 -12.14
N GLU A 52 11.35 -23.45 -12.75
CA GLU A 52 12.68 -23.94 -12.41
C GLU A 52 13.76 -22.87 -12.60
N LEU A 53 13.73 -22.19 -13.73
CA LEU A 53 14.64 -21.09 -14.03
C LEU A 53 14.49 -19.94 -13.03
N LEU A 54 13.27 -19.56 -12.71
CA LEU A 54 12.96 -18.47 -11.79
C LEU A 54 13.42 -18.79 -10.36
N ASP A 55 13.15 -19.99 -9.88
CA ASP A 55 13.54 -20.41 -8.53
C ASP A 55 15.07 -20.61 -8.39
N GLY A 56 15.76 -20.97 -9.48
CA GLY A 56 17.21 -21.14 -9.48
C GLY A 56 18.03 -19.86 -9.72
N ALA A 57 17.49 -18.87 -10.42
CA ALA A 57 18.25 -17.71 -10.88
C ALA A 57 17.84 -16.37 -10.27
N SER A 58 16.67 -16.26 -9.63
CA SER A 58 16.22 -15.00 -9.04
C SER A 58 16.49 -14.92 -7.54
N ALA A 59 16.51 -13.70 -7.01
CA ALA A 59 16.62 -13.45 -5.58
C ALA A 59 15.48 -14.12 -4.80
N GLU A 60 15.81 -14.67 -3.63
CA GLU A 60 14.80 -15.12 -2.68
C GLU A 60 14.00 -13.93 -2.12
N PHE A 61 12.74 -14.18 -1.77
CA PHE A 61 11.92 -13.16 -1.14
C PHE A 61 12.37 -12.94 0.30
N ASP A 62 12.80 -11.72 0.60
CA ASP A 62 13.15 -11.28 1.95
C ASP A 62 12.37 -10.00 2.29
N LEU A 63 11.52 -10.08 3.31
CA LEU A 63 10.66 -8.98 3.74
C LEU A 63 11.47 -7.79 4.28
N GLU A 64 12.59 -8.02 4.94
CA GLU A 64 13.45 -6.96 5.46
C GLU A 64 14.15 -6.20 4.32
N GLU A 65 14.59 -6.91 3.28
CA GLU A 65 15.16 -6.29 2.08
C GLU A 65 14.10 -5.49 1.32
N VAL A 66 12.85 -5.96 1.28
CA VAL A 66 11.72 -5.20 0.73
C VAL A 66 11.48 -3.92 1.53
N ARG A 67 11.50 -3.99 2.86
CA ARG A 67 11.29 -2.82 3.74
C ARG A 67 12.42 -1.80 3.66
N LYS A 68 13.64 -2.23 3.41
CA LYS A 68 14.79 -1.35 3.16
C LYS A 68 14.74 -0.72 1.77
N GLY A 69 14.02 -1.31 0.83
CA GLY A 69 13.96 -0.90 -0.57
C GLY A 69 15.03 -1.53 -1.46
N ASP A 70 15.75 -2.54 -0.96
CA ASP A 70 16.80 -3.26 -1.69
C ASP A 70 16.23 -4.39 -2.55
N LEU A 71 15.02 -4.86 -2.23
CA LEU A 71 14.27 -5.83 -3.00
C LEU A 71 12.89 -5.29 -3.40
N THR A 72 12.54 -5.40 -4.68
CA THR A 72 11.22 -4.98 -5.19
C THR A 72 10.36 -6.21 -5.50
N PRO A 73 9.24 -6.42 -4.77
CA PRO A 73 8.29 -7.48 -5.08
C PRO A 73 7.52 -7.15 -6.36
N VAL A 74 7.27 -8.17 -7.18
CA VAL A 74 6.51 -8.05 -8.42
C VAL A 74 5.24 -8.87 -8.30
N CYS A 75 4.10 -8.24 -8.54
CA CYS A 75 2.78 -8.87 -8.57
C CYS A 75 2.11 -8.64 -9.92
N PHE A 76 1.41 -9.63 -10.41
CA PHE A 76 0.65 -9.54 -11.66
C PHE A 76 -0.84 -9.38 -11.37
N GLY A 77 -1.47 -8.41 -12.00
CA GLY A 77 -2.89 -8.17 -11.82
C GLY A 77 -3.47 -7.22 -12.87
N SER A 78 -4.77 -7.20 -12.94
CA SER A 78 -5.53 -6.29 -13.81
C SER A 78 -6.76 -5.76 -13.06
N ALA A 79 -6.81 -4.46 -12.85
CA ALA A 79 -7.98 -3.81 -12.26
C ALA A 79 -9.21 -3.89 -13.17
N LEU A 80 -9.02 -3.98 -14.48
CA LEU A 80 -10.12 -4.05 -15.45
C LEU A 80 -10.91 -5.35 -15.33
N THR A 81 -10.21 -6.47 -15.15
CA THR A 81 -10.79 -7.81 -15.05
C THR A 81 -10.86 -8.33 -13.62
N ASN A 82 -10.40 -7.54 -12.66
CA ASN A 82 -10.25 -7.91 -11.25
C ASN A 82 -9.32 -9.13 -11.01
N PHE A 83 -8.44 -9.39 -11.99
CA PHE A 83 -7.47 -10.48 -11.92
C PHE A 83 -6.35 -10.14 -10.93
N GLY A 84 -6.09 -11.03 -9.96
CA GLY A 84 -4.96 -10.94 -9.04
C GLY A 84 -5.00 -9.78 -8.03
N VAL A 85 -6.02 -8.92 -8.03
CA VAL A 85 -6.10 -7.71 -7.19
C VAL A 85 -6.18 -8.08 -5.71
N GLU A 86 -6.99 -9.08 -5.34
CA GLU A 86 -7.10 -9.52 -3.95
C GLU A 86 -5.76 -10.06 -3.43
N ILE A 87 -5.08 -10.91 -4.19
CA ILE A 87 -3.78 -11.48 -3.82
C ILE A 87 -2.73 -10.37 -3.67
N PHE A 88 -2.75 -9.39 -4.59
CA PHE A 88 -1.89 -8.21 -4.47
C PHE A 88 -2.15 -7.46 -3.17
N LEU A 89 -3.41 -7.18 -2.83
CA LEU A 89 -3.76 -6.46 -1.60
C LEU A 89 -3.36 -7.24 -0.34
N GLN A 90 -3.56 -8.56 -0.32
CA GLN A 90 -3.14 -9.40 0.79
C GLN A 90 -1.62 -9.36 0.99
N ASN A 91 -0.84 -9.46 -0.09
CA ASN A 91 0.62 -9.36 -0.04
C ASN A 91 1.08 -7.94 0.31
N PHE A 92 0.42 -6.92 -0.22
CA PHE A 92 0.69 -5.53 0.12
C PHE A 92 0.53 -5.27 1.63
N LEU A 93 -0.53 -5.77 2.25
CA LEU A 93 -0.75 -5.65 3.70
C LEU A 93 0.36 -6.32 4.53
N LYS A 94 0.90 -7.45 4.07
CA LYS A 94 2.05 -8.11 4.74
C LYS A 94 3.34 -7.29 4.63
N MET A 95 3.53 -6.60 3.50
CA MET A 95 4.75 -5.85 3.21
C MET A 95 4.75 -4.42 3.77
N THR A 96 3.56 -3.84 4.02
CA THR A 96 3.45 -2.49 4.57
C THR A 96 3.96 -2.42 6.00
N THR A 97 4.56 -1.28 6.34
CA THR A 97 5.01 -0.99 7.70
C THR A 97 4.00 -0.10 8.41
N THR A 98 4.04 -0.14 9.74
CA THR A 98 3.44 0.93 10.56
C THR A 98 4.16 2.26 10.31
N PRO A 99 3.59 3.40 10.72
CA PRO A 99 4.29 4.68 10.67
C PRO A 99 5.67 4.57 11.33
N LEU A 100 6.70 5.03 10.62
CA LEU A 100 8.08 4.95 11.10
C LEU A 100 8.46 6.23 11.84
N ALA A 101 9.39 6.09 12.80
CA ALA A 101 9.99 7.20 13.51
C ALA A 101 10.64 8.20 12.55
N ARG A 102 10.56 9.50 12.86
CA ARG A 102 11.06 10.60 12.03
C ARG A 102 12.20 11.32 12.72
N ARG A 103 13.22 11.66 11.93
CA ARG A 103 14.32 12.49 12.41
C ARG A 103 13.89 13.97 12.38
N ALA A 104 14.08 14.65 13.52
CA ALA A 104 13.84 16.08 13.68
C ALA A 104 15.05 16.75 14.34
N ASP A 105 15.07 18.09 14.42
CA ASP A 105 16.15 18.84 15.09
C ASP A 105 16.24 18.53 16.59
N ILE A 106 15.13 18.15 17.19
CA ILE A 106 15.05 17.75 18.61
C ILE A 106 15.44 16.29 18.86
N GLY A 107 15.71 15.49 17.82
CA GLY A 107 16.02 14.06 17.91
C GLY A 107 15.11 13.21 17.03
N ILE A 108 14.92 11.96 17.44
CA ILE A 108 14.02 11.04 16.77
C ILE A 108 12.63 11.16 17.41
N VAL A 109 11.62 11.39 16.61
CA VAL A 109 10.21 11.45 17.01
C VAL A 109 9.57 10.11 16.69
N ASP A 110 9.12 9.40 17.73
CA ASP A 110 8.45 8.11 17.60
C ASP A 110 6.94 8.32 17.38
N PRO A 111 6.30 7.62 16.44
CA PRO A 111 4.86 7.72 16.21
C PRO A 111 3.97 7.44 17.43
N VAL A 112 4.46 6.64 18.38
CA VAL A 112 3.73 6.28 19.61
C VAL A 112 3.90 7.28 20.76
N GLU A 113 4.71 8.34 20.58
CA GLU A 113 4.81 9.42 21.58
C GLU A 113 3.46 10.11 21.78
N ASN A 114 3.19 10.52 23.02
CA ASN A 114 1.92 11.19 23.36
C ASN A 114 1.82 12.62 22.84
N GLU A 115 2.96 13.29 22.67
CA GLU A 115 3.01 14.67 22.21
C GLU A 115 2.70 14.74 20.71
N PHE A 116 1.78 15.63 20.37
CA PHE A 116 1.43 15.86 18.96
C PHE A 116 2.57 16.57 18.24
N SER A 117 3.02 15.96 17.16
CA SER A 117 3.92 16.60 16.22
C SER A 117 3.52 16.31 14.77
N ALA A 118 3.74 17.28 13.90
CA ALA A 118 3.41 17.15 12.48
C ALA A 118 4.24 18.11 11.62
N PHE A 119 4.31 17.85 10.33
CA PHE A 119 4.89 18.79 9.38
C PHE A 119 4.02 18.94 8.13
N VAL A 120 4.05 20.12 7.55
CA VAL A 120 3.40 20.40 6.27
C VAL A 120 4.35 20.02 5.14
N PHE A 121 3.96 19.05 4.32
CA PHE A 121 4.77 18.58 3.21
C PHE A 121 4.32 19.13 1.86
N LYS A 122 3.11 19.71 1.78
CA LYS A 122 2.56 20.28 0.56
C LYS A 122 1.54 21.38 0.89
N ILE A 123 1.56 22.44 0.11
CA ILE A 123 0.49 23.44 0.05
C ILE A 123 -0.03 23.46 -1.37
N GLN A 124 -1.31 23.27 -1.55
CA GLN A 124 -1.96 23.29 -2.86
C GLN A 124 -3.02 24.39 -2.89
N ALA A 125 -2.94 25.24 -3.90
CA ALA A 125 -3.92 26.28 -4.17
C ALA A 125 -4.93 25.82 -5.22
N ASN A 126 -6.10 26.45 -5.22
CA ASN A 126 -7.13 26.30 -6.27
C ASN A 126 -7.58 24.85 -6.53
N MET A 127 -7.66 24.03 -5.50
CA MET A 127 -8.22 22.68 -5.63
C MET A 127 -9.68 22.72 -6.05
N ASN A 128 -10.43 23.73 -5.59
CA ASN A 128 -11.77 24.03 -6.08
C ASN A 128 -11.69 25.27 -6.95
N LYS A 129 -12.05 25.18 -8.21
CA LYS A 129 -12.03 26.30 -9.18
C LYS A 129 -12.96 27.46 -8.78
N ALA A 130 -13.99 27.19 -7.98
CA ALA A 130 -14.93 28.20 -7.49
C ALA A 130 -14.39 29.00 -6.28
N HIS A 131 -13.36 28.50 -5.61
CA HIS A 131 -12.79 29.11 -4.40
C HIS A 131 -11.28 29.30 -4.53
N ARG A 132 -10.79 30.47 -4.13
CA ARG A 132 -9.35 30.76 -4.05
C ARG A 132 -8.79 30.32 -2.70
N ASP A 133 -9.01 29.06 -2.35
CA ASP A 133 -8.51 28.46 -1.12
C ASP A 133 -7.09 27.86 -1.30
N ARG A 134 -6.38 27.74 -0.19
CA ARG A 134 -5.14 27.01 -0.10
C ARG A 134 -5.28 25.93 0.96
N VAL A 135 -4.98 24.70 0.59
CA VAL A 135 -5.01 23.56 1.51
C VAL A 135 -3.58 23.15 1.85
N ALA A 136 -3.25 23.12 3.13
CA ALA A 136 -1.99 22.60 3.63
C ALA A 136 -2.16 21.11 3.94
N PHE A 137 -1.36 20.28 3.30
CA PHE A 137 -1.29 18.84 3.57
C PHE A 137 -0.27 18.60 4.66
N MET A 138 -0.72 17.99 5.75
CA MET A 138 0.07 17.78 6.94
C MET A 138 0.20 16.28 7.25
N ARG A 139 1.42 15.85 7.53
CA ARG A 139 1.71 14.51 8.04
C ARG A 139 1.86 14.57 9.55
N ILE A 140 1.06 13.80 10.26
CA ILE A 140 1.22 13.63 11.71
C ILE A 140 2.36 12.64 11.95
N CYS A 141 3.34 13.04 12.75
CA CYS A 141 4.51 12.23 13.08
C CYS A 141 4.36 11.51 14.41
N SER A 142 3.72 12.12 15.38
CA SER A 142 3.48 11.54 16.71
C SER A 142 2.21 12.08 17.34
N GLY A 143 1.72 11.38 18.34
CA GLY A 143 0.58 11.76 19.15
C GLY A 143 -0.76 11.76 18.44
N ARG A 144 -1.72 12.41 19.07
CA ARG A 144 -3.07 12.58 18.56
C ARG A 144 -3.33 14.06 18.26
N PHE A 145 -3.81 14.32 17.06
CA PHE A 145 -4.39 15.63 16.72
C PHE A 145 -5.84 15.69 17.20
N ASP A 146 -6.21 16.79 17.82
CA ASP A 146 -7.59 17.14 18.16
C ASP A 146 -7.93 18.50 17.55
N ALA A 147 -9.10 18.61 16.89
CA ALA A 147 -9.50 19.83 16.19
C ALA A 147 -9.69 21.05 17.11
N SER A 148 -9.89 20.83 18.41
CA SER A 148 -10.01 21.88 19.43
C SER A 148 -8.67 22.37 19.97
N GLN A 149 -7.58 21.61 19.78
CA GLN A 149 -6.29 21.92 20.38
C GLN A 149 -5.57 23.09 19.71
N GLU A 150 -4.78 23.77 20.50
CA GLU A 150 -3.82 24.77 20.02
C GLU A 150 -2.50 24.08 19.69
N VAL A 151 -1.92 24.45 18.56
CA VAL A 151 -0.63 23.94 18.09
C VAL A 151 0.38 25.07 17.98
N ARG A 152 1.64 24.76 18.25
CA ARG A 152 2.74 25.70 18.06
C ARG A 152 3.30 25.58 16.64
N HIS A 153 3.21 26.64 15.87
CA HIS A 153 3.90 26.76 14.59
C HIS A 153 5.37 27.14 14.84
N VAL A 154 6.27 26.17 14.71
CA VAL A 154 7.67 26.29 15.11
C VAL A 154 8.39 27.40 14.34
N GLN A 155 8.32 27.42 13.00
CA GLN A 155 8.99 28.43 12.17
C GLN A 155 8.48 29.84 12.43
N GLY A 156 7.21 30.01 12.72
CA GLY A 156 6.61 31.30 13.00
C GLY A 156 6.61 31.68 14.49
N ASN A 157 7.08 30.77 15.36
CA ASN A 157 7.08 30.92 16.81
C ASN A 157 5.76 31.47 17.39
N LYS A 158 4.65 30.92 16.93
CA LYS A 158 3.29 31.34 17.34
C LYS A 158 2.39 30.16 17.63
N VAL A 159 1.46 30.37 18.55
CA VAL A 159 0.38 29.43 18.82
C VAL A 159 -0.80 29.74 17.90
N MET A 160 -1.41 28.71 17.37
CA MET A 160 -2.56 28.82 16.47
C MET A 160 -3.46 27.61 16.57
N ARG A 161 -4.73 27.79 16.20
CA ARG A 161 -5.65 26.66 15.96
C ARG A 161 -5.70 26.35 14.48
N LEU A 162 -5.70 25.06 14.17
CA LEU A 162 -5.87 24.62 12.78
C LEU A 162 -7.38 24.62 12.46
N SER A 163 -7.77 25.44 11.49
CA SER A 163 -9.18 25.55 11.09
C SER A 163 -9.53 24.47 10.07
N GLN A 164 -10.71 23.89 10.26
CA GLN A 164 -11.31 22.95 9.33
C GLN A 164 -10.38 21.80 8.89
N PRO A 165 -9.83 21.02 9.83
CA PRO A 165 -9.04 19.86 9.46
C PRO A 165 -9.90 18.87 8.68
N GLN A 166 -9.37 18.37 7.57
CA GLN A 166 -10.12 17.53 6.64
C GLN A 166 -9.29 16.30 6.27
N GLN A 167 -9.97 15.18 6.14
CA GLN A 167 -9.48 14.02 5.41
C GLN A 167 -9.95 14.12 3.96
N ILE A 168 -9.04 13.83 3.05
CA ILE A 168 -9.34 13.80 1.61
C ILE A 168 -9.18 12.36 1.13
N MET A 169 -10.23 11.82 0.52
CA MET A 169 -10.21 10.52 -0.15
C MET A 169 -10.80 10.72 -1.54
N ALA A 170 -9.95 10.60 -2.56
CA ALA A 170 -10.27 10.98 -3.93
C ALA A 170 -10.77 12.43 -4.02
N ASP A 171 -12.03 12.68 -4.34
CA ASP A 171 -12.67 14.00 -4.38
C ASP A 171 -13.52 14.31 -3.14
N GLU A 172 -13.75 13.32 -2.27
CA GLU A 172 -14.50 13.51 -1.03
C GLU A 172 -13.67 14.19 0.06
N ARG A 173 -14.27 15.13 0.76
CA ARG A 173 -13.69 15.82 1.91
C ARG A 173 -14.57 15.62 3.12
N LYS A 174 -13.99 15.13 4.21
CA LYS A 174 -14.66 14.98 5.51
C LYS A 174 -13.92 15.79 6.56
N ILE A 175 -14.69 16.58 7.34
CA ILE A 175 -14.13 17.27 8.50
C ILE A 175 -13.78 16.23 9.56
N LEU A 176 -12.58 16.33 10.10
CA LEU A 176 -12.09 15.46 11.16
C LEU A 176 -12.12 16.16 12.50
N SER A 177 -12.52 15.44 13.55
CA SER A 177 -12.34 15.86 14.92
C SER A 177 -11.00 15.44 15.51
N GLU A 178 -10.45 14.31 15.04
CA GLU A 178 -9.20 13.73 15.52
C GLU A 178 -8.46 13.00 14.40
N ALA A 179 -7.15 12.89 14.55
CA ALA A 179 -6.30 12.09 13.69
C ALA A 179 -5.03 11.66 14.45
N TYR A 180 -4.40 10.59 14.00
CA TYR A 180 -3.22 9.97 14.61
C TYR A 180 -2.01 9.97 13.67
N ALA A 181 -0.84 9.58 14.20
CA ALA A 181 0.35 9.42 13.41
C ALA A 181 0.16 8.37 12.29
N GLY A 182 0.56 8.74 11.06
CA GLY A 182 0.45 7.83 9.91
C GLY A 182 -0.14 8.37 8.63
#